data_c097c2219f185fd5af465220e23dc1a0
#
_entry.id   c097c2219f185fd5af465220e23dc1a0
#
_cell.length_a   1.000
_cell.length_b   1.000
_cell.length_c   1.000
_cell.angle_alpha   90.00
_cell.angle_beta   90.00
_cell.angle_gamma   90.00
#
_symmetry.space_group_name_H-M   'P 1'
#
loop_
_entity.id
_entity.type
_entity.pdbx_description
1 polymer ?
#
loop_
_entity_poly.entity_id
_entity_poly.type
_entity_poly.pdbx_seq_one_letter_code
_entity_poly.pdbx_strand_id
1 'polypeptide(L)'
;MLSEMLSESVSRFTNHHMTTIDVGLSVSDAAKAMVETKSDSILVYTNYNVIGIVTIKDIVSKIVAKGKDPTKTTIGVIASKPIIKIHKDAKVREAIAIMEKNDIRRLVVINDERPIGLISRKSLVGNMSEYDVPLPELEIPDKIKCPYCMSLFENKQEMSSHIDGIHIGKGLLEGNLAKA
;
A
#
# COMPACT_ATOMS: atom_id res chain seq x y z
N MET A 1 -11.61 17.34 -16.37
CA MET A 1 -11.65 16.47 -15.14
C MET A 1 -10.28 16.03 -14.65
N LEU A 2 -9.55 15.08 -15.29
CA LEU A 2 -8.20 14.71 -14.80
C LEU A 2 -7.21 15.88 -14.84
N SER A 3 -7.21 16.67 -15.89
CA SER A 3 -6.36 17.87 -16.03
C SER A 3 -6.68 18.94 -14.98
N GLU A 4 -7.90 19.06 -14.57
CA GLU A 4 -8.33 19.99 -13.51
C GLU A 4 -7.81 19.52 -12.15
N MET A 5 -8.01 18.24 -11.81
CA MET A 5 -7.48 17.65 -10.57
C MET A 5 -5.95 17.83 -10.48
N LEU A 6 -5.22 17.63 -11.56
CA LEU A 6 -3.76 17.80 -11.59
C LEU A 6 -3.33 19.25 -11.32
N SER A 7 -4.21 20.21 -11.58
CA SER A 7 -3.98 21.64 -11.36
C SER A 7 -4.45 22.13 -9.99
N GLU A 8 -5.15 21.30 -9.22
CA GLU A 8 -5.61 21.63 -7.87
C GLU A 8 -4.49 21.60 -6.84
N SER A 9 -4.75 22.24 -5.69
CA SER A 9 -3.84 22.23 -4.55
C SER A 9 -3.86 20.88 -3.84
N VAL A 10 -2.72 20.40 -3.38
CA VAL A 10 -2.59 19.19 -2.56
C VAL A 10 -3.41 19.25 -1.27
N SER A 11 -3.66 20.43 -0.73
CA SER A 11 -4.45 20.62 0.49
C SER A 11 -5.84 19.99 0.40
N ARG A 12 -6.44 20.02 -0.80
CA ARG A 12 -7.77 19.44 -1.06
C ARG A 12 -7.81 17.91 -0.90
N PHE A 13 -6.70 17.25 -1.13
CA PHE A 13 -6.56 15.78 -1.10
C PHE A 13 -5.79 15.29 0.13
N THR A 14 -5.48 16.20 1.05
CA THR A 14 -4.71 15.92 2.25
C THR A 14 -5.59 15.24 3.30
N ASN A 15 -5.12 14.10 3.80
CA ASN A 15 -5.70 13.51 5.00
C ASN A 15 -5.02 14.13 6.23
N HIS A 16 -5.81 14.82 7.04
CA HIS A 16 -5.34 15.49 8.25
C HIS A 16 -5.19 14.55 9.45
N HIS A 17 -5.74 13.33 9.37
CA HIS A 17 -5.51 12.31 10.39
C HIS A 17 -4.11 11.71 10.25
N MET A 18 -3.23 12.09 11.16
CA MET A 18 -1.86 11.60 11.22
C MET A 18 -1.68 10.79 12.51
N THR A 19 -1.36 9.52 12.38
CA THR A 19 -0.88 8.71 13.50
C THR A 19 0.60 8.98 13.68
N THR A 20 1.02 9.31 14.91
CA THR A 20 2.40 9.64 15.26
C THR A 20 2.92 8.73 16.38
N ILE A 21 4.23 8.46 16.40
CA ILE A 21 4.87 7.65 17.43
C ILE A 21 6.27 8.18 17.74
N ASP A 22 6.69 8.09 19.00
CA ASP A 22 8.06 8.42 19.39
C ASP A 22 9.09 7.44 18.79
N VAL A 23 10.24 7.96 18.39
CA VAL A 23 11.33 7.22 17.73
C VAL A 23 11.86 6.03 18.57
N GLY A 24 11.76 6.12 19.89
CA GLY A 24 12.24 5.11 20.84
C GLY A 24 11.28 3.95 21.09
N LEU A 25 10.00 4.08 20.69
CA LEU A 25 9.02 3.02 20.89
C LEU A 25 9.27 1.82 19.96
N SER A 26 8.69 0.67 20.34
CA SER A 26 8.90 -0.56 19.60
C SER A 26 8.08 -0.61 18.30
N VAL A 27 8.51 -1.44 17.35
CA VAL A 27 7.74 -1.74 16.14
C VAL A 27 6.39 -2.38 16.50
N SER A 28 6.34 -3.18 17.58
CA SER A 28 5.10 -3.77 18.08
C SER A 28 4.09 -2.71 18.51
N ASP A 29 4.53 -1.65 19.23
CA ASP A 29 3.66 -0.56 19.65
C ASP A 29 3.17 0.26 18.44
N ALA A 30 4.04 0.50 17.46
CA ALA A 30 3.66 1.13 16.21
C ALA A 30 2.60 0.33 15.44
N ALA A 31 2.76 -1.00 15.37
CA ALA A 31 1.80 -1.87 14.71
C ALA A 31 0.43 -1.84 15.41
N LYS A 32 0.39 -1.85 16.75
CA LYS A 32 -0.85 -1.69 17.52
C LYS A 32 -1.53 -0.36 17.23
N ALA A 33 -0.77 0.74 17.28
CA ALA A 33 -1.28 2.08 16.97
C ALA A 33 -1.85 2.17 15.54
N MET A 34 -1.19 1.54 14.55
CA MET A 34 -1.71 1.48 13.18
C MET A 34 -3.04 0.73 13.09
N VAL A 35 -3.19 -0.39 13.81
CA VAL A 35 -4.44 -1.17 13.84
C VAL A 35 -5.57 -0.37 14.52
N GLU A 36 -5.31 0.23 15.66
CA GLU A 36 -6.29 1.03 16.42
C GLU A 36 -6.78 2.24 15.63
N THR A 37 -5.87 2.94 14.94
CA THR A 37 -6.20 4.12 14.14
C THR A 37 -6.63 3.79 12.71
N LYS A 38 -6.66 2.50 12.33
CA LYS A 38 -6.92 2.03 10.95
C LYS A 38 -6.00 2.71 9.92
N SER A 39 -4.77 3.02 10.33
CA SER A 39 -3.78 3.68 9.49
C SER A 39 -2.79 2.67 8.92
N ASP A 40 -2.42 2.83 7.67
CA ASP A 40 -1.41 2.01 6.98
C ASP A 40 0.01 2.63 7.03
N SER A 41 0.15 3.75 7.73
CA SER A 41 1.42 4.45 7.93
C SER A 41 1.41 5.26 9.23
N ILE A 42 2.59 5.44 9.82
CA ILE A 42 2.78 6.19 11.06
C ILE A 42 3.99 7.12 10.89
N LEU A 43 3.86 8.35 11.39
CA LEU A 43 4.95 9.32 11.41
C LEU A 43 5.79 9.12 12.66
N VAL A 44 7.08 9.05 12.48
CA VAL A 44 8.03 8.91 13.59
C VAL A 44 8.57 10.28 13.96
N TYR A 45 8.45 10.64 15.22
CA TYR A 45 8.92 11.92 15.73
C TYR A 45 9.98 11.76 16.83
N THR A 46 10.75 12.83 17.02
CA THR A 46 11.64 13.05 18.16
C THR A 46 11.73 14.55 18.42
N ASN A 47 11.75 14.96 19.70
CA ASN A 47 11.86 16.37 20.05
C ASN A 47 10.88 17.27 19.28
N TYR A 48 9.62 16.88 19.17
CA TYR A 48 8.54 17.56 18.46
C TYR A 48 8.73 17.68 16.93
N ASN A 49 9.77 17.08 16.36
CA ASN A 49 10.00 17.05 14.92
C ASN A 49 9.69 15.70 14.31
N VAL A 50 8.96 15.71 13.20
CA VAL A 50 8.75 14.48 12.41
C VAL A 50 10.01 14.20 11.62
N ILE A 51 10.62 13.04 11.89
CA ILE A 51 11.92 12.65 11.33
C ILE A 51 11.83 11.54 10.28
N GLY A 52 10.72 10.81 10.23
CA GLY A 52 10.57 9.68 9.33
C GLY A 52 9.13 9.20 9.24
N ILE A 53 8.92 8.26 8.36
CA ILE A 53 7.64 7.54 8.17
C ILE A 53 7.90 6.04 8.15
N VAL A 54 6.98 5.28 8.74
CA VAL A 54 6.94 3.82 8.65
C VAL A 54 5.59 3.40 8.09
N THR A 55 5.60 2.43 7.20
CA THR A 55 4.42 1.83 6.59
C THR A 55 4.30 0.36 6.97
N ILE A 56 3.12 -0.24 6.77
CA ILE A 56 2.93 -1.70 6.93
C ILE A 56 3.96 -2.47 6.07
N LYS A 57 4.26 -1.98 4.85
CA LYS A 57 5.28 -2.60 3.99
C LYS A 57 6.66 -2.61 4.65
N ASP A 58 7.02 -1.55 5.37
CA ASP A 58 8.31 -1.49 6.09
C ASP A 58 8.37 -2.52 7.21
N ILE A 59 7.29 -2.67 7.98
CA ILE A 59 7.19 -3.68 9.04
C ILE A 59 7.35 -5.08 8.44
N VAL A 60 6.60 -5.39 7.38
CA VAL A 60 6.70 -6.70 6.72
C VAL A 60 8.10 -6.94 6.16
N SER A 61 8.67 -5.99 5.41
CA SER A 61 9.95 -6.20 4.70
C SER A 61 11.18 -6.12 5.60
N LYS A 62 11.14 -5.26 6.65
CA LYS A 62 12.31 -4.98 7.49
C LYS A 62 12.32 -5.76 8.81
N ILE A 63 11.16 -6.27 9.24
CA ILE A 63 11.00 -7.03 10.49
C ILE A 63 10.59 -8.46 10.19
N VAL A 64 9.38 -8.69 9.66
CA VAL A 64 8.82 -10.04 9.48
C VAL A 64 9.69 -10.87 8.54
N ALA A 65 9.97 -10.36 7.34
CA ALA A 65 10.79 -11.06 6.34
C ALA A 65 12.24 -11.28 6.77
N LYS A 66 12.71 -10.55 7.79
CA LYS A 66 14.07 -10.68 8.35
C LYS A 66 14.12 -11.42 9.68
N GLY A 67 13.00 -11.98 10.16
CA GLY A 67 12.91 -12.69 11.43
C GLY A 67 13.31 -11.86 12.65
N LYS A 68 13.16 -10.53 12.60
CA LYS A 68 13.48 -9.64 13.72
C LYS A 68 12.33 -9.60 14.72
N ASP A 69 12.68 -9.48 16.00
CA ASP A 69 11.71 -9.32 17.08
C ASP A 69 11.13 -7.88 17.08
N PRO A 70 9.82 -7.70 16.79
CA PRO A 70 9.20 -6.39 16.76
C PRO A 70 9.11 -5.71 18.14
N THR A 71 9.19 -6.48 19.23
CA THR A 71 9.14 -5.92 20.60
C THR A 71 10.47 -5.35 21.04
N LYS A 72 11.59 -5.85 20.47
CA LYS A 72 12.95 -5.42 20.79
C LYS A 72 13.52 -4.45 19.74
N THR A 73 12.85 -4.28 18.62
CA THR A 73 13.30 -3.36 17.57
C THR A 73 12.56 -2.03 17.71
N THR A 74 13.31 -0.94 17.85
CA THR A 74 12.72 0.41 17.90
C THR A 74 12.26 0.86 16.53
N ILE A 75 11.17 1.65 16.49
CA ILE A 75 10.58 2.11 15.23
C ILE A 75 11.54 2.99 14.42
N GLY A 76 12.41 3.72 15.11
CA GLY A 76 13.41 4.58 14.49
C GLY A 76 14.43 3.85 13.60
N VAL A 77 14.64 2.55 13.82
CA VAL A 77 15.57 1.70 13.03
C VAL A 77 15.00 1.39 11.65
N ILE A 78 13.68 1.27 11.53
CA ILE A 78 13.02 0.91 10.28
C ILE A 78 12.39 2.11 9.54
N ALA A 79 12.33 3.26 10.19
CA ALA A 79 11.77 4.48 9.62
C ALA A 79 12.52 4.90 8.35
N SER A 80 11.77 5.21 7.32
CA SER A 80 12.28 5.83 6.09
C SER A 80 12.58 7.30 6.36
N LYS A 81 13.83 7.71 6.18
CA LYS A 81 14.39 9.04 6.46
C LYS A 81 15.28 9.50 5.31
N PRO A 82 15.36 10.83 5.03
CA PRO A 82 14.47 11.87 5.55
C PRO A 82 13.05 11.74 5.01
N ILE A 83 12.08 12.37 5.68
CA ILE A 83 10.73 12.47 5.13
C ILE A 83 10.72 13.40 3.92
N ILE A 84 9.95 13.02 2.91
CA ILE A 84 9.72 13.85 1.74
C ILE A 84 8.45 14.67 1.98
N LYS A 85 8.61 15.98 1.93
CA LYS A 85 7.57 16.95 2.22
C LYS A 85 7.08 17.63 0.94
N ILE A 86 5.86 18.12 0.97
CA ILE A 86 5.29 19.00 -0.07
C ILE A 86 4.49 20.12 0.58
N HIS A 87 4.55 21.32 0.03
CA HIS A 87 3.77 22.42 0.55
C HIS A 87 2.28 22.26 0.21
N LYS A 88 1.40 22.69 1.10
CA LYS A 88 -0.08 22.54 0.94
C LYS A 88 -0.61 23.15 -0.36
N ASP A 89 0.00 24.23 -0.83
CA ASP A 89 -0.42 24.98 -2.03
C ASP A 89 0.21 24.44 -3.33
N ALA A 90 1.11 23.45 -3.23
CA ALA A 90 1.66 22.77 -4.40
C ALA A 90 0.55 22.06 -5.19
N LYS A 91 0.78 21.81 -6.45
CA LYS A 91 -0.20 21.16 -7.32
C LYS A 91 -0.15 19.64 -7.20
N VAL A 92 -1.28 18.97 -7.39
CA VAL A 92 -1.39 17.50 -7.39
C VAL A 92 -0.39 16.86 -8.35
N ARG A 93 -0.20 17.42 -9.55
CA ARG A 93 0.82 16.94 -10.51
C ARG A 93 2.24 16.91 -9.92
N GLU A 94 2.59 17.88 -9.08
CA GLU A 94 3.90 17.96 -8.43
C GLU A 94 4.03 16.85 -7.37
N ALA A 95 2.95 16.61 -6.60
CA ALA A 95 2.91 15.51 -5.64
C ALA A 95 3.11 14.16 -6.32
N ILE A 96 2.43 13.92 -7.45
CA ILE A 96 2.57 12.70 -8.24
C ILE A 96 4.00 12.54 -8.75
N ALA A 97 4.58 13.59 -9.33
CA ALA A 97 5.94 13.58 -9.85
C ALA A 97 6.99 13.28 -8.75
N ILE A 98 6.82 13.88 -7.56
CA ILE A 98 7.70 13.62 -6.41
C ILE A 98 7.56 12.16 -5.94
N MET A 99 6.32 11.64 -5.86
CA MET A 99 6.08 10.25 -5.46
C MET A 99 6.70 9.27 -6.46
N GLU A 100 6.61 9.54 -7.75
CA GLU A 100 7.18 8.71 -8.82
C GLU A 100 8.70 8.75 -8.80
N LYS A 101 9.28 9.94 -8.78
CA LYS A 101 10.74 10.13 -8.75
C LYS A 101 11.43 9.41 -7.58
N ASN A 102 10.75 9.33 -6.42
CA ASN A 102 11.32 8.75 -5.21
C ASN A 102 10.81 7.33 -4.90
N ASP A 103 10.02 6.73 -5.79
CA ASP A 103 9.35 5.43 -5.60
C ASP A 103 8.59 5.34 -4.25
N ILE A 104 7.89 6.41 -3.90
CA ILE A 104 7.09 6.48 -2.68
C ILE A 104 5.60 6.65 -3.02
N ARG A 105 4.75 6.32 -2.06
CA ARG A 105 3.29 6.39 -2.24
C ARG A 105 2.63 7.47 -1.37
N ARG A 106 3.41 8.17 -0.54
CA ARG A 106 2.93 9.20 0.38
C ARG A 106 3.92 10.34 0.52
N LEU A 107 3.37 11.53 0.73
CA LEU A 107 4.13 12.73 1.08
C LEU A 107 3.54 13.32 2.34
N VAL A 108 4.39 13.92 3.15
CA VAL A 108 3.96 14.76 4.27
C VAL A 108 3.63 16.15 3.73
N VAL A 109 2.40 16.57 3.94
CA VAL A 109 1.96 17.93 3.57
C VAL A 109 2.29 18.88 4.69
N ILE A 110 2.95 19.98 4.35
CA ILE A 110 3.37 21.02 5.30
C ILE A 110 2.69 22.35 5.01
N ASN A 111 2.51 23.11 6.07
CA ASN A 111 2.24 24.54 6.05
C ASN A 111 3.26 25.21 6.96
N ASP A 112 4.04 26.18 6.45
CA ASP A 112 5.10 26.89 7.21
C ASP A 112 5.99 25.92 8.03
N GLU A 113 6.54 24.89 7.39
CA GLU A 113 7.36 23.81 7.97
C GLU A 113 6.62 22.86 8.93
N ARG A 114 5.37 23.14 9.29
CA ARG A 114 4.57 22.28 10.17
C ARG A 114 3.84 21.20 9.36
N PRO A 115 3.98 19.93 9.72
CA PRO A 115 3.17 18.86 9.15
C PRO A 115 1.69 19.09 9.45
N ILE A 116 0.86 19.12 8.40
CA ILE A 116 -0.60 19.27 8.52
C ILE A 116 -1.38 18.06 8.07
N GLY A 117 -0.74 17.10 7.43
CA GLY A 117 -1.38 15.89 6.94
C GLY A 117 -0.50 15.06 6.03
N LEU A 118 -1.12 14.06 5.44
CA LEU A 118 -0.52 13.17 4.45
C LEU A 118 -1.33 13.19 3.16
N ILE A 119 -0.64 13.21 2.03
CA ILE A 119 -1.24 12.91 0.73
C ILE A 119 -0.71 11.57 0.21
N SER A 120 -1.57 10.75 -0.35
CA SER A 120 -1.20 9.43 -0.88
C SER A 120 -1.74 9.21 -2.29
N ARG A 121 -1.13 8.29 -3.05
CA ARG A 121 -1.70 7.85 -4.34
C ARG A 121 -3.15 7.37 -4.18
N LYS A 122 -3.46 6.69 -3.07
CA LYS A 122 -4.81 6.21 -2.78
C LYS A 122 -5.81 7.35 -2.57
N SER A 123 -5.42 8.42 -1.83
CA SER A 123 -6.31 9.57 -1.60
C SER A 123 -6.57 10.35 -2.89
N LEU A 124 -5.65 10.36 -3.83
CA LEU A 124 -5.84 10.97 -5.14
C LEU A 124 -6.83 10.17 -6.00
N VAL A 125 -6.68 8.85 -6.05
CA VAL A 125 -7.58 7.98 -6.83
C VAL A 125 -8.96 7.87 -6.18
N GLY A 126 -9.06 7.80 -4.85
CA GLY A 126 -10.33 7.69 -4.13
C GLY A 126 -11.21 8.95 -4.19
N ASN A 127 -10.64 10.10 -4.58
CA ASN A 127 -11.39 11.32 -4.87
C ASN A 127 -11.76 11.48 -6.36
N MET A 128 -11.34 10.55 -7.21
CA MET A 128 -11.91 10.39 -8.54
C MET A 128 -13.24 9.68 -8.34
N SER A 129 -14.35 10.36 -8.62
CA SER A 129 -15.67 9.73 -8.56
C SER A 129 -15.70 8.50 -9.47
N GLU A 130 -16.41 7.45 -9.07
CA GLU A 130 -16.56 6.21 -9.86
C GLU A 130 -17.05 6.48 -11.30
N TYR A 131 -17.61 7.68 -11.54
CA TYR A 131 -18.11 8.15 -12.84
C TYR A 131 -17.05 8.84 -13.71
N ASP A 132 -15.84 9.12 -13.20
CA ASP A 132 -14.86 9.95 -13.89
C ASP A 132 -13.70 9.16 -14.51
N VAL A 133 -13.60 7.90 -14.20
CA VAL A 133 -12.81 6.94 -14.95
C VAL A 133 -13.80 6.16 -15.81
N PRO A 134 -13.89 6.39 -17.13
CA PRO A 134 -14.39 5.34 -17.98
C PRO A 134 -13.36 4.22 -17.80
N LEU A 135 -13.67 3.31 -16.88
CA LEU A 135 -13.09 1.99 -16.99
C LEU A 135 -13.40 1.61 -18.43
N PRO A 136 -12.38 1.40 -19.31
CA PRO A 136 -12.68 0.78 -20.58
C PRO A 136 -13.54 -0.41 -20.16
N GLU A 137 -14.73 -0.54 -20.76
CA GLU A 137 -15.48 -1.77 -20.67
C GLU A 137 -14.44 -2.82 -20.98
N LEU A 138 -13.87 -3.39 -19.94
CA LEU A 138 -13.13 -4.60 -20.05
C LEU A 138 -14.22 -5.52 -20.54
N GLU A 139 -14.30 -5.68 -21.87
CA GLU A 139 -14.85 -6.88 -22.46
C GLU A 139 -14.03 -7.98 -21.79
N ILE A 140 -14.52 -8.39 -20.62
CA ILE A 140 -14.06 -9.61 -19.99
C ILE A 140 -14.56 -10.63 -21.01
N PRO A 141 -13.66 -11.16 -21.88
CA PRO A 141 -14.10 -12.23 -22.74
C PRO A 141 -14.73 -13.24 -21.79
N ASP A 142 -15.78 -13.92 -22.20
CA ASP A 142 -16.49 -14.97 -21.44
C ASP A 142 -15.56 -16.12 -21.00
N LYS A 143 -14.33 -15.77 -20.64
CA LYS A 143 -13.24 -16.66 -20.26
C LYS A 143 -13.24 -16.89 -18.74
N ILE A 144 -13.26 -18.14 -18.38
CA ILE A 144 -13.24 -18.57 -17.00
C ILE A 144 -11.80 -18.53 -16.48
N LYS A 145 -11.58 -17.82 -15.37
CA LYS A 145 -10.27 -17.66 -14.75
C LYS A 145 -9.94 -18.81 -13.81
N CYS A 146 -8.74 -19.39 -13.96
CA CYS A 146 -8.26 -20.40 -13.02
C CYS A 146 -8.00 -19.74 -11.63
N PRO A 147 -8.57 -20.28 -10.54
CA PRO A 147 -8.40 -19.74 -9.20
C PRO A 147 -6.97 -19.85 -8.66
N TYR A 148 -6.12 -20.71 -9.25
CA TYR A 148 -4.77 -20.98 -8.74
C TYR A 148 -3.65 -20.22 -9.47
N CYS A 149 -3.77 -19.99 -10.81
CA CYS A 149 -2.71 -19.37 -11.58
C CYS A 149 -3.17 -18.22 -12.49
N MET A 150 -4.44 -17.84 -12.42
CA MET A 150 -5.03 -16.74 -13.19
C MET A 150 -5.09 -16.95 -14.72
N SER A 151 -4.72 -18.12 -15.25
CA SER A 151 -4.91 -18.47 -16.65
C SER A 151 -6.37 -18.43 -17.07
N LEU A 152 -6.66 -17.99 -18.30
CA LEU A 152 -8.00 -17.77 -18.82
C LEU A 152 -8.39 -18.93 -19.75
N PHE A 153 -9.59 -19.46 -19.60
CA PHE A 153 -10.13 -20.59 -20.36
C PHE A 153 -11.48 -20.23 -20.98
N GLU A 154 -11.76 -20.81 -22.13
CA GLU A 154 -13.01 -20.56 -22.86
C GLU A 154 -14.21 -21.26 -22.23
N ASN A 155 -13.98 -22.37 -21.52
CA ASN A 155 -15.03 -23.14 -20.88
C ASN A 155 -14.54 -23.84 -19.59
N LYS A 156 -15.52 -24.32 -18.80
CA LYS A 156 -15.25 -25.02 -17.51
C LYS A 156 -14.45 -26.31 -17.68
N GLN A 157 -14.59 -27.00 -18.80
CA GLN A 157 -13.92 -28.29 -19.03
C GLN A 157 -12.42 -28.07 -19.24
N GLU A 158 -12.04 -27.08 -20.04
CA GLU A 158 -10.64 -26.69 -20.22
C GLU A 158 -9.99 -26.25 -18.92
N MET A 159 -10.72 -25.44 -18.12
CA MET A 159 -10.24 -25.01 -16.82
C MET A 159 -10.07 -26.20 -15.86
N SER A 160 -11.03 -27.15 -15.84
CA SER A 160 -10.93 -28.35 -15.01
C SER A 160 -9.74 -29.21 -15.41
N SER A 161 -9.57 -29.48 -16.70
CA SER A 161 -8.43 -30.25 -17.21
C SER A 161 -7.08 -29.58 -16.89
N HIS A 162 -7.03 -28.25 -16.94
CA HIS A 162 -5.84 -27.49 -16.54
C HIS A 162 -5.60 -27.60 -15.02
N ILE A 163 -6.63 -27.50 -14.19
CA ILE A 163 -6.50 -27.66 -12.73
C ILE A 163 -5.99 -29.05 -12.41
N ASP A 164 -6.58 -30.08 -13.01
CA ASP A 164 -6.19 -31.48 -12.78
C ASP A 164 -4.77 -31.77 -13.27
N GLY A 165 -4.38 -31.20 -14.42
CA GLY A 165 -3.05 -31.43 -15.02
C GLY A 165 -1.91 -30.64 -14.38
N ILE A 166 -2.18 -29.40 -13.96
CA ILE A 166 -1.14 -28.46 -13.52
C ILE A 166 -1.11 -28.28 -12.00
N HIS A 167 -2.29 -28.20 -11.35
CA HIS A 167 -2.38 -27.86 -9.93
C HIS A 167 -2.61 -29.07 -9.03
N ILE A 168 -3.33 -30.07 -9.47
CA ILE A 168 -3.60 -31.28 -8.69
C ILE A 168 -2.57 -32.37 -9.04
N GLY A 169 -2.16 -32.44 -10.30
CA GLY A 169 -1.14 -33.39 -10.78
C GLY A 169 -1.54 -34.86 -10.65
N LYS A 170 -1.08 -35.70 -11.56
CA LYS A 170 -1.33 -37.17 -11.51
C LYS A 170 -0.74 -37.83 -10.27
N GLY A 171 0.16 -37.19 -9.52
CA GLY A 171 0.86 -37.78 -8.37
C GLY A 171 0.15 -37.72 -7.04
N LEU A 172 -0.88 -36.89 -6.86
CA LEU A 172 -1.60 -36.79 -5.59
C LEU A 172 -2.71 -37.84 -5.45
N LEU A 173 -3.26 -38.33 -6.55
CA LEU A 173 -4.30 -39.41 -6.52
C LEU A 173 -3.69 -40.81 -6.41
N GLU A 174 -2.46 -41.04 -6.89
CA GLU A 174 -1.77 -42.34 -6.77
C GLU A 174 -1.11 -42.57 -5.41
N GLY A 175 -0.83 -41.52 -4.66
CA GLY A 175 -0.13 -41.61 -3.35
C GLY A 175 -1.01 -42.02 -2.17
N ASN A 176 -2.31 -41.89 -2.24
CA ASN A 176 -3.23 -42.14 -1.11
C ASN A 176 -4.04 -43.43 -1.21
N LEU A 177 -3.99 -44.15 -2.32
CA LEU A 177 -4.71 -45.46 -2.49
C LEU A 177 -3.83 -46.69 -2.28
N ALA A 178 -2.53 -46.50 -2.03
CA ALA A 178 -1.59 -47.63 -1.82
C ALA A 178 -1.30 -47.94 -0.33
N LYS A 179 -2.02 -47.32 0.60
CA LYS A 179 -1.96 -47.65 2.04
C LYS A 179 -3.35 -47.68 2.65
N ALA A 180 -4.09 -48.72 2.30
CA ALA A 180 -5.23 -49.22 3.05
C ALA A 180 -5.22 -50.75 2.99
#